data_ba0cf6022a7114c92295b0d01110fc0f
#
_entry.id   ba0cf6022a7114c92295b0d01110fc0f
#
_cell.length_a   1.000
_cell.length_b   1.000
_cell.length_c   1.000
_cell.angle_alpha   90.00
_cell.angle_beta   90.00
_cell.angle_gamma   90.00
#
_symmetry.space_group_name_H-M   'P 1'
#
loop_
_entity.id
_entity.type
_entity.pdbx_description
1 polymer ?
#
loop_
_entity_poly.entity_id
_entity_poly.type
_entity_poly.pdbx_seq_one_letter_code
_entity_poly.pdbx_strand_id
1 'polypeptide(L)'
;GELTSRTFGMFGGREVTICLEAHNRLVGVVLDRFGRDIMIHRKDPEHFKTLVRVNISDQFFGWIASLGPDAVIASPDEVRDKYREFLEKSL
;
A
#
# COMPACT_ATOMS: atom_id res chain seq x y z
N GLY A 1 20.57 17.26 3.55
CA GLY A 1 20.61 16.03 3.43
C GLY A 1 19.46 15.17 3.89
N GLU A 2 19.83 14.12 4.45
CA GLU A 2 18.86 13.13 4.84
C GLU A 2 17.90 13.67 5.90
N LEU A 3 18.32 14.65 6.65
CA LEU A 3 17.43 15.24 7.64
C LEU A 3 16.20 15.83 7.01
N THR A 4 16.40 16.43 5.85
CA THR A 4 15.32 17.09 5.16
C THR A 4 14.24 16.10 4.77
N SER A 5 14.63 14.95 4.33
CA SER A 5 13.64 13.99 3.86
C SER A 5 12.71 13.56 4.97
N ARG A 6 13.16 13.57 6.20
CA ARG A 6 12.31 13.15 7.30
C ARG A 6 11.26 14.17 7.67
N THR A 7 11.46 15.41 7.27
CA THR A 7 10.54 16.47 7.64
C THR A 7 9.34 16.55 6.70
N PHE A 8 9.39 15.84 5.58
CA PHE A 8 8.35 15.94 4.57
C PHE A 8 7.31 14.87 4.64
N GLY A 9 7.40 14.02 5.61
CA GLY A 9 6.42 12.97 5.72
C GLY A 9 7.10 11.67 6.04
N MET A 10 6.39 10.60 5.82
CA MET A 10 6.78 9.32 6.34
C MET A 10 8.10 8.81 5.83
N PHE A 11 8.36 8.96 4.55
CA PHE A 11 9.52 8.32 3.94
C PHE A 11 10.26 9.26 3.00
N GLY A 12 9.96 10.56 3.08
CA GLY A 12 10.72 11.54 2.32
C GLY A 12 10.67 11.38 0.82
N GLY A 13 9.60 10.80 0.31
CA GLY A 13 9.46 10.61 -1.12
C GLY A 13 10.17 9.41 -1.67
N ARG A 14 10.81 8.62 -0.84
CA ARG A 14 11.50 7.42 -1.31
C ARG A 14 10.52 6.28 -1.49
N GLU A 15 10.87 5.39 -2.41
CA GLU A 15 10.07 4.19 -2.59
C GLU A 15 10.28 3.22 -1.45
N VAL A 16 9.20 2.57 -1.06
CA VAL A 16 9.20 1.57 0.00
C VAL A 16 8.53 0.32 -0.55
N THR A 17 9.10 -0.83 -0.23
CA THR A 17 8.45 -2.08 -0.59
C THR A 17 7.44 -2.44 0.47
N ILE A 18 6.20 -2.63 0.05
CA ILE A 18 5.13 -3.03 0.96
C ILE A 18 4.57 -4.38 0.55
N CYS A 19 3.95 -5.04 1.51
CA CYS A 19 3.16 -6.23 1.22
C CYS A 19 1.69 -5.81 1.19
N LEU A 20 1.08 -5.91 0.02
CA LEU A 20 -0.32 -5.58 -0.17
C LEU A 20 -1.11 -6.88 -0.20
N GLU A 21 -2.14 -6.98 0.62
CA GLU A 21 -3.04 -8.13 0.62
C GLU A 21 -4.43 -7.65 0.23
N ALA A 22 -5.08 -8.40 -0.65
CA ALA A 22 -6.37 -7.97 -1.15
C ALA A 22 -7.21 -9.18 -1.57
N HIS A 23 -8.51 -8.94 -1.62
CA HIS A 23 -9.43 -9.94 -2.12
C HIS A 23 -9.14 -10.21 -3.59
N ASN A 24 -9.32 -11.45 -4.03
CA ASN A 24 -9.02 -11.86 -5.39
C ASN A 24 -9.74 -11.02 -6.45
N ARG A 25 -10.90 -10.48 -6.12
CA ARG A 25 -11.64 -9.65 -7.08
C ARG A 25 -10.90 -8.36 -7.43
N LEU A 26 -9.92 -7.99 -6.63
CA LEU A 26 -9.15 -6.76 -6.85
C LEU A 26 -7.87 -7.00 -7.64
N VAL A 27 -7.62 -8.23 -8.08
CA VAL A 27 -6.34 -8.51 -8.76
C VAL A 27 -6.17 -7.68 -10.02
N GLY A 28 -7.24 -7.47 -10.78
CA GLY A 28 -7.17 -6.65 -11.99
C GLY A 28 -6.80 -5.21 -11.69
N VAL A 29 -7.39 -4.66 -10.64
CA VAL A 29 -7.11 -3.28 -10.23
C VAL A 29 -5.64 -3.14 -9.83
N VAL A 30 -5.15 -4.10 -9.08
CA VAL A 30 -3.76 -4.07 -8.63
C VAL A 30 -2.80 -4.20 -9.80
N LEU A 31 -3.09 -5.09 -10.74
CA LEU A 31 -2.26 -5.24 -11.93
C LEU A 31 -2.27 -3.99 -12.79
N ASP A 32 -3.41 -3.33 -12.90
CA ASP A 32 -3.51 -2.09 -13.64
C ASP A 32 -2.65 -0.99 -13.02
N ARG A 33 -2.59 -0.98 -11.70
CA ARG A 33 -1.84 0.06 -10.99
C ARG A 33 -0.34 -0.18 -11.04
N PHE A 34 0.09 -1.42 -10.85
CA PHE A 34 1.50 -1.73 -10.64
C PHE A 34 2.16 -2.46 -11.80
N GLY A 35 1.39 -2.86 -12.80
CA GLY A 35 1.93 -3.59 -13.93
C GLY A 35 1.75 -5.09 -13.76
N ARG A 36 1.82 -5.79 -14.88
CA ARG A 36 1.54 -7.21 -14.87
C ARG A 36 2.74 -8.07 -14.51
N ASP A 37 3.88 -7.44 -14.31
CA ASP A 37 5.11 -8.15 -13.99
C ASP A 37 5.31 -8.33 -12.48
N ILE A 38 4.38 -7.86 -11.66
CA ILE A 38 4.48 -8.08 -10.23
C ILE A 38 4.15 -9.54 -9.90
N MET A 39 4.71 -10.00 -8.78
CA MET A 39 4.49 -11.37 -8.35
C MET A 39 3.25 -11.43 -7.48
N ILE A 40 2.30 -12.26 -7.89
CA ILE A 40 1.07 -12.47 -7.12
C ILE A 40 1.17 -13.81 -6.42
N HIS A 41 0.98 -13.80 -5.12
CA HIS A 41 1.01 -15.02 -4.30
C HIS A 41 -0.34 -15.24 -3.67
N ARG A 42 -0.73 -16.49 -3.56
CA ARG A 42 -1.96 -16.83 -2.90
C ARG A 42 -1.77 -16.71 -1.39
N LYS A 43 -2.66 -15.98 -0.74
CA LYS A 43 -2.67 -15.90 0.70
C LYS A 43 -3.62 -16.93 1.29
N ASP A 44 -4.85 -16.99 0.76
CA ASP A 44 -5.86 -17.97 1.13
C ASP A 44 -6.81 -18.11 -0.06
N PRO A 45 -7.84 -18.93 0.02
CA PRO A 45 -8.71 -19.16 -1.16
C PRO A 45 -9.35 -17.89 -1.72
N GLU A 46 -9.51 -16.85 -0.91
CA GLU A 46 -10.21 -15.65 -1.34
C GLU A 46 -9.29 -14.43 -1.48
N HIS A 47 -8.02 -14.55 -1.07
CA HIS A 47 -7.12 -13.41 -1.03
C HIS A 47 -5.78 -13.71 -1.65
N PHE A 48 -5.15 -12.67 -2.16
CA PHE A 48 -3.79 -12.75 -2.66
C PHE A 48 -2.93 -11.71 -1.95
N LYS A 49 -1.63 -11.86 -2.09
CA LYS A 49 -0.68 -10.87 -1.60
C LYS A 49 0.38 -10.64 -2.65
N THR A 50 0.96 -9.44 -2.63
CA THR A 50 2.04 -9.10 -3.54
C THR A 50 2.93 -8.07 -2.87
N LEU A 51 4.22 -8.10 -3.25
CA LEU A 51 5.17 -7.10 -2.79
C LEU A 51 5.31 -6.08 -3.90
N VAL A 52 5.09 -4.82 -3.58
CA VAL A 52 5.18 -3.75 -4.56
C VAL A 52 5.96 -2.58 -3.96
N ARG A 53 6.64 -1.85 -4.82
CA ARG A 53 7.39 -0.67 -4.42
C ARG A 53 6.57 0.55 -4.71
N VAL A 54 6.38 1.38 -3.71
CA VAL A 54 5.50 2.54 -3.83
C VAL A 54 6.12 3.74 -3.15
N ASN A 55 5.73 4.90 -3.62
CA ASN A 55 5.99 6.15 -2.90
C ASN A 55 4.85 6.37 -1.94
N ILE A 56 5.16 6.41 -0.67
CA ILE A 56 4.12 6.55 0.36
C ILE A 56 3.66 8.00 0.37
N SER A 57 2.38 8.20 0.15
CA SER A 57 1.77 9.53 0.10
C SER A 57 0.30 9.40 0.43
N ASP A 58 -0.34 10.55 0.67
CA ASP A 58 -1.78 10.57 0.88
C ASP A 58 -2.53 10.10 -0.35
N GLN A 59 -1.99 10.38 -1.53
CA GLN A 59 -2.58 9.89 -2.77
C GLN A 59 -2.60 8.38 -2.82
N PHE A 60 -1.48 7.77 -2.46
CA PHE A 60 -1.39 6.32 -2.45
C PHE A 60 -2.37 5.75 -1.41
N PHE A 61 -2.39 6.32 -0.22
CA PHE A 61 -3.31 5.86 0.82
C PHE A 61 -4.75 6.04 0.39
N GLY A 62 -5.07 7.15 -0.27
CA GLY A 62 -6.41 7.37 -0.80
C GLY A 62 -6.80 6.31 -1.81
N TRP A 63 -5.85 5.90 -2.65
CA TRP A 63 -6.12 4.84 -3.62
C TRP A 63 -6.44 3.51 -2.91
N ILE A 64 -5.63 3.16 -1.91
CA ILE A 64 -5.89 1.93 -1.14
C ILE A 64 -7.26 2.01 -0.47
N ALA A 65 -7.58 3.16 0.12
CA ALA A 65 -8.87 3.33 0.80
C ALA A 65 -10.03 3.18 -0.17
N SER A 66 -9.84 3.60 -1.41
CA SER A 66 -10.89 3.49 -2.42
C SER A 66 -11.23 2.04 -2.76
N LEU A 67 -10.33 1.12 -2.46
CA LEU A 67 -10.57 -0.30 -2.70
C LEU A 67 -11.41 -0.94 -1.59
N GLY A 68 -11.64 -0.20 -0.52
CA GLY A 68 -12.47 -0.66 0.57
C GLY A 68 -11.73 -1.59 1.54
N PRO A 69 -12.46 -2.24 2.41
CA PRO A 69 -11.83 -3.06 3.45
C PRO A 69 -11.17 -4.33 2.93
N ASP A 70 -11.36 -4.64 1.67
CA ASP A 70 -10.78 -5.85 1.08
C ASP A 70 -9.33 -5.72 0.66
N ALA A 71 -8.74 -4.54 0.84
CA ALA A 71 -7.33 -4.30 0.55
C ALA A 71 -6.65 -3.74 1.79
N VAL A 72 -5.54 -4.35 2.18
CA VAL A 72 -4.82 -3.93 3.38
C VAL A 72 -3.33 -3.93 3.10
N ILE A 73 -2.62 -3.09 3.84
CA ILE A 73 -1.16 -3.06 3.84
C ILE A 73 -0.71 -3.94 5.00
N ALA A 74 -0.14 -5.09 4.69
CA ALA A 74 0.25 -6.05 5.71
C ALA A 74 1.58 -5.71 6.35
N SER A 75 2.49 -5.12 5.58
CA SER A 75 3.81 -4.75 6.10
C SER A 75 4.42 -3.70 5.19
N PRO A 76 5.44 -2.99 5.65
CA PRO A 76 5.97 -3.01 7.00
C PRO A 76 5.04 -2.32 7.98
N ASP A 77 5.27 -2.57 9.27
CA ASP A 77 4.39 -2.02 10.32
C ASP A 77 4.29 -0.51 10.26
N GLU A 78 5.39 0.16 9.96
CA GLU A 78 5.40 1.61 9.88
C GLU A 78 4.41 2.14 8.86
N VAL A 79 4.37 1.52 7.69
CA VAL A 79 3.44 1.94 6.64
C VAL A 79 2.02 1.61 7.03
N ARG A 80 1.81 0.42 7.61
CA ARG A 80 0.48 0.03 8.05
C ARG A 80 -0.06 1.02 9.08
N ASP A 81 0.78 1.43 10.02
CA ASP A 81 0.38 2.37 11.06
C ASP A 81 0.08 3.74 10.47
N LYS A 82 0.88 4.19 9.52
CA LYS A 82 0.64 5.46 8.85
C LYS A 82 -0.65 5.45 8.06
N TYR A 83 -0.95 4.35 7.42
CA TYR A 83 -2.21 4.22 6.71
C TYR A 83 -3.38 4.30 7.68
N ARG A 84 -3.25 3.67 8.84
CA ARG A 84 -4.30 3.75 9.86
C ARG A 84 -4.52 5.20 10.30
N GLU A 85 -3.43 5.94 10.52
CA GLU A 85 -3.54 7.34 10.88
C GLU A 85 -4.24 8.14 9.78
N PHE A 86 -3.90 7.85 8.53
CA PHE A 86 -4.54 8.50 7.41
C PHE A 86 -6.06 8.27 7.43
N LEU A 87 -6.46 7.04 7.67
CA LEU A 87 -7.88 6.71 7.71
C LEU A 87 -8.59 7.44 8.84
N GLU A 88 -7.93 7.53 9.99
CA GLU A 88 -8.52 8.21 11.14
C GLU A 88 -8.70 9.70 10.88
N LYS A 89 -7.77 10.29 10.21
CA LYS A 89 -7.86 11.72 9.88
C LYS A 89 -8.94 12.00 8.84
N SER A 90 -9.28 11.00 8.06
CA SER A 90 -10.24 11.17 6.98
C SER A 90 -11.69 11.01 7.42
N LEU A 91 -11.91 10.62 8.66
CA LEU A 91 -13.26 10.41 9.16
C LEU A 91 -13.96 11.72 9.55
#